data_9b6b0f37c7feefa14a81c0c73a1b19b5
#
_entry.id   9b6b0f37c7feefa14a81c0c73a1b19b5
#
_cell.length_a   1.000
_cell.length_b   1.000
_cell.length_c   1.000
_cell.angle_alpha   90.00
_cell.angle_beta   90.00
_cell.angle_gamma   90.00
#
_symmetry.space_group_name_H-M   'P 1'
#
loop_
_entity.id
_entity.type
_entity.pdbx_description
1 polymer ?
#
loop_
_entity_poly.entity_id
_entity_poly.type
_entity_poly.pdbx_seq_one_letter_code
_entity_poly.pdbx_strand_id
1 'polypeptide(L)'
;MKFKSITMENFMRYKGVNTIEFSCDPGKNVTVVLGDNTVGKTTIAQAFRFGLYGAVNMEKWKNADDYQLLNNDVLAFMDADSKAAVSVTIVAADEEKQYTICRKTIYSRNYPQMTCREFQKKVSMKIADLQAPDVVTEVDERQVEYVINELFPRNLSHYFLFDGERWSDVTVNGVRENIKESVHSLTGLSSYQAALLHLKDCLLYTSPSPRDTR
;
A
#
# COMPACT_ATOMS: atom_id res chain seq x y z
N MET A 1 -8.74 -13.08 1.94
CA MET A 1 -8.70 -11.66 2.37
C MET A 1 -9.61 -10.82 1.48
N LYS A 2 -10.51 -10.00 2.05
CA LYS A 2 -11.41 -9.08 1.33
C LYS A 2 -11.34 -7.71 1.99
N PHE A 3 -11.31 -6.64 1.21
CA PHE A 3 -11.48 -5.28 1.73
C PHE A 3 -12.96 -5.02 1.98
N LYS A 4 -13.30 -4.56 3.19
CA LYS A 4 -14.68 -4.20 3.59
C LYS A 4 -14.96 -2.73 3.38
N SER A 5 -14.02 -1.87 3.76
CA SER A 5 -14.16 -0.42 3.58
C SER A 5 -12.82 0.29 3.56
N ILE A 6 -12.83 1.49 2.99
CA ILE A 6 -11.78 2.47 3.13
C ILE A 6 -12.39 3.80 3.57
N THR A 7 -11.85 4.39 4.61
CA THR A 7 -12.23 5.72 5.10
C THR A 7 -11.05 6.67 4.92
N MET A 8 -11.30 7.78 4.26
CA MET A 8 -10.32 8.84 4.01
C MET A 8 -10.76 10.11 4.73
N GLU A 9 -9.87 10.72 5.50
CA GLU A 9 -10.10 12.00 6.17
C GLU A 9 -9.12 13.03 5.65
N ASN A 10 -9.63 14.11 5.06
CA ASN A 10 -8.84 15.22 4.51
C ASN A 10 -7.72 14.79 3.55
N PHE A 11 -7.91 13.69 2.84
CA PHE A 11 -6.89 13.06 2.00
C PHE A 11 -6.99 13.53 0.56
N MET A 12 -6.01 14.28 0.09
CA MET A 12 -5.89 14.79 -1.29
C MET A 12 -7.19 15.49 -1.77
N ARG A 13 -8.00 14.85 -2.63
CA ARG A 13 -9.27 15.38 -3.15
C ARG A 13 -10.43 15.25 -2.17
N TYR A 14 -10.32 14.39 -1.18
CA TYR A 14 -11.38 14.12 -0.23
C TYR A 14 -11.27 15.01 1.00
N LYS A 15 -12.18 15.98 1.12
CA LYS A 15 -12.32 16.88 2.28
C LYS A 15 -13.24 16.24 3.31
N GLY A 16 -12.89 16.35 4.61
CA GLY A 16 -13.65 15.74 5.69
C GLY A 16 -13.52 14.22 5.68
N VAL A 17 -14.46 13.54 6.28
CA VAL A 17 -14.49 12.07 6.37
C VAL A 17 -15.33 11.50 5.24
N ASN A 18 -14.74 10.62 4.44
CA ASN A 18 -15.37 9.96 3.30
C ASN A 18 -15.12 8.46 3.40
N THR A 19 -16.17 7.66 3.45
CA THR A 19 -16.09 6.20 3.53
C THR A 19 -16.65 5.56 2.27
N ILE A 20 -15.93 4.57 1.75
CA ILE A 20 -16.37 3.72 0.66
C ILE A 20 -16.47 2.30 1.23
N GLU A 21 -17.64 1.71 1.13
CA GLU A 21 -17.89 0.32 1.48
C GLU A 21 -17.78 -0.55 0.24
N PHE A 22 -17.11 -1.70 0.37
CA PHE A 22 -16.94 -2.64 -0.71
C PHE A 22 -17.86 -3.83 -0.54
N SER A 23 -18.41 -4.30 -1.65
CA SER A 23 -19.23 -5.51 -1.64
C SER A 23 -18.39 -6.73 -1.30
N CYS A 24 -18.77 -7.44 -0.25
CA CYS A 24 -18.17 -8.70 0.17
C CYS A 24 -19.05 -9.92 -0.13
N ASP A 25 -20.20 -9.73 -0.78
CA ASP A 25 -21.13 -10.79 -1.18
C ASP A 25 -20.42 -11.74 -2.18
N PRO A 26 -20.40 -13.05 -1.95
CA PRO A 26 -19.81 -14.03 -2.86
C PRO A 26 -20.36 -13.97 -4.29
N GLY A 27 -21.63 -13.61 -4.46
CA GLY A 27 -22.28 -13.48 -5.77
C GLY A 27 -22.13 -12.13 -6.45
N LYS A 28 -21.75 -11.07 -5.69
CA LYS A 28 -21.66 -9.68 -6.16
C LYS A 28 -20.45 -8.98 -5.54
N ASN A 29 -19.25 -9.52 -5.75
CA ASN A 29 -18.01 -9.08 -5.11
C ASN A 29 -17.27 -7.96 -5.89
N VAL A 30 -17.95 -7.28 -6.79
CA VAL A 30 -17.37 -6.16 -7.58
C VAL A 30 -18.02 -4.85 -7.14
N THR A 31 -17.20 -3.88 -6.78
CA THR A 31 -17.60 -2.49 -6.51
C THR A 31 -17.11 -1.61 -7.65
N VAL A 32 -17.99 -0.90 -8.31
CA VAL A 32 -17.66 0.02 -9.41
C VAL A 32 -17.78 1.45 -8.92
N VAL A 33 -16.71 2.22 -9.05
CA VAL A 33 -16.68 3.64 -8.70
C VAL A 33 -16.79 4.46 -9.99
N LEU A 34 -17.90 5.16 -10.16
CA LEU A 34 -18.16 6.02 -11.31
C LEU A 34 -17.92 7.50 -10.93
N GLY A 35 -17.46 8.26 -11.87
CA GLY A 35 -17.25 9.70 -11.71
C GLY A 35 -16.51 10.32 -12.89
N ASP A 36 -16.61 11.62 -13.05
CA ASP A 36 -15.93 12.38 -14.09
C ASP A 36 -14.40 12.37 -13.90
N ASN A 37 -13.68 12.91 -14.86
CA ASN A 37 -12.23 13.09 -14.71
C ASN A 37 -11.95 14.08 -13.59
N THR A 38 -10.85 13.88 -12.87
CA THR A 38 -10.36 14.73 -11.76
C THR A 38 -11.16 14.70 -10.45
N VAL A 39 -12.29 13.99 -10.34
CA VAL A 39 -13.09 13.92 -9.09
C VAL A 39 -12.45 13.06 -7.98
N GLY A 40 -11.35 12.38 -8.27
CA GLY A 40 -10.61 11.64 -7.23
C GLY A 40 -10.63 10.12 -7.35
N LYS A 41 -11.00 9.54 -8.51
CA LYS A 41 -10.95 8.07 -8.72
C LYS A 41 -9.56 7.49 -8.45
N THR A 42 -8.53 8.09 -9.04
CA THR A 42 -7.12 7.71 -8.81
C THR A 42 -6.69 7.94 -7.36
N THR A 43 -7.29 8.92 -6.66
CA THR A 43 -7.01 9.20 -5.26
C THR A 43 -7.39 8.02 -4.36
N ILE A 44 -8.41 7.23 -4.70
CA ILE A 44 -8.80 6.02 -3.95
C ILE A 44 -7.65 4.99 -3.99
N ALA A 45 -7.07 4.74 -5.17
CA ALA A 45 -5.93 3.84 -5.30
C ALA A 45 -4.71 4.34 -4.50
N GLN A 46 -4.48 5.67 -4.51
CA GLN A 46 -3.42 6.29 -3.70
C GLN A 46 -3.70 6.17 -2.20
N ALA A 47 -4.98 6.26 -1.78
CA ALA A 47 -5.37 6.06 -0.39
C ALA A 47 -5.07 4.62 0.08
N PHE A 48 -5.34 3.61 -0.75
CA PHE A 48 -4.93 2.23 -0.45
C PHE A 48 -3.41 2.11 -0.29
N ARG A 49 -2.64 2.67 -1.23
CA ARG A 49 -1.16 2.64 -1.16
C ARG A 49 -0.65 3.34 0.10
N PHE A 50 -1.20 4.51 0.41
CA PHE A 50 -0.84 5.23 1.62
C PHE A 50 -1.23 4.43 2.87
N GLY A 51 -2.46 3.95 2.98
CA GLY A 51 -2.94 3.21 4.14
C GLY A 51 -2.13 1.95 4.42
N LEU A 52 -1.79 1.18 3.39
CA LEU A 52 -1.03 -0.06 3.53
C LEU A 52 0.48 0.19 3.68
N TYR A 53 1.07 1.07 2.87
CA TYR A 53 2.53 1.16 2.76
C TYR A 53 3.14 2.50 3.16
N GLY A 54 2.32 3.47 3.58
CA GLY A 54 2.79 4.80 3.96
C GLY A 54 3.34 5.64 2.82
N ALA A 55 3.14 5.20 1.58
CA ALA A 55 3.63 5.86 0.39
C ALA A 55 2.52 5.94 -0.66
N VAL A 56 2.60 6.92 -1.53
CA VAL A 56 1.77 7.04 -2.72
C VAL A 56 2.67 6.93 -3.94
N ASN A 57 2.09 6.71 -5.11
CA ASN A 57 2.87 6.63 -6.33
C ASN A 57 3.39 8.03 -6.73
N MET A 58 4.69 8.25 -6.53
CA MET A 58 5.36 9.53 -6.75
C MET A 58 5.80 9.75 -8.21
N GLU A 59 5.66 8.78 -9.12
CA GLU A 59 6.15 8.89 -10.49
C GLU A 59 5.50 10.03 -11.29
N LYS A 60 4.31 10.47 -10.88
CA LYS A 60 3.62 11.62 -11.48
C LYS A 60 4.03 12.97 -10.88
N TRP A 61 4.81 12.98 -9.81
CA TRP A 61 5.19 14.18 -9.07
C TRP A 61 6.69 14.39 -9.23
N LYS A 62 7.08 15.42 -9.95
CA LYS A 62 8.49 15.67 -10.32
C LYS A 62 9.37 16.09 -9.14
N ASN A 63 8.78 16.60 -8.05
CA ASN A 63 9.50 17.02 -6.85
C ASN A 63 8.83 16.45 -5.60
N ALA A 64 9.62 15.89 -4.69
CA ALA A 64 9.14 15.37 -3.41
C ALA A 64 8.51 16.47 -2.53
N ASP A 65 8.95 17.71 -2.69
CA ASP A 65 8.48 18.88 -1.93
C ASP A 65 7.08 19.35 -2.36
N ASP A 66 6.65 19.02 -3.59
CA ASP A 66 5.29 19.35 -4.09
C ASP A 66 4.22 18.39 -3.59
N TYR A 67 4.63 17.39 -2.79
CA TYR A 67 3.77 16.30 -2.39
C TYR A 67 3.13 16.56 -1.03
N GLN A 68 1.87 16.97 -1.06
CA GLN A 68 1.09 17.06 0.18
C GLN A 68 -0.16 16.18 0.09
N LEU A 69 -0.36 15.37 1.12
CA LEU A 69 -1.56 14.53 1.26
C LEU A 69 -2.76 15.32 1.76
N LEU A 70 -2.51 16.43 2.45
CA LEU A 70 -3.56 17.25 3.03
C LEU A 70 -4.39 17.90 1.92
N ASN A 71 -5.70 17.82 2.07
CA ASN A 71 -6.64 18.46 1.16
C ASN A 71 -6.40 19.98 1.09
N ASN A 72 -6.35 20.53 -0.15
CA ASN A 72 -6.02 21.93 -0.39
C ASN A 72 -7.02 22.91 0.25
N ASP A 73 -8.31 22.56 0.27
CA ASP A 73 -9.31 23.41 0.92
C ASP A 73 -9.11 23.45 2.43
N VAL A 74 -8.75 22.29 3.05
CA VAL A 74 -8.44 22.26 4.47
C VAL A 74 -7.23 23.13 4.75
N LEU A 75 -6.17 23.01 3.95
CA LEU A 75 -4.97 23.83 4.09
C LEU A 75 -5.26 25.34 3.94
N ALA A 76 -6.15 25.71 3.00
CA ALA A 76 -6.51 27.11 2.76
C ALA A 76 -7.16 27.78 3.99
N PHE A 77 -7.94 27.01 4.76
CA PHE A 77 -8.63 27.49 5.96
C PHE A 77 -7.84 27.30 7.27
N MET A 78 -6.62 26.76 7.20
CA MET A 78 -5.78 26.62 8.40
C MET A 78 -5.19 27.99 8.79
N ASP A 79 -5.21 28.30 10.08
CA ASP A 79 -4.49 29.45 10.64
C ASP A 79 -2.97 29.20 10.69
N ALA A 80 -2.20 30.26 10.94
CA ALA A 80 -0.79 30.16 11.24
C ALA A 80 -0.58 29.22 12.46
N ASP A 81 0.40 28.33 12.36
CA ASP A 81 0.75 27.33 13.39
C ASP A 81 -0.34 26.29 13.71
N SER A 82 -1.47 26.33 13.02
CA SER A 82 -2.49 25.31 13.18
C SER A 82 -2.05 23.96 12.61
N LYS A 83 -2.67 22.88 13.09
CA LYS A 83 -2.40 21.51 12.66
C LYS A 83 -3.66 20.87 12.11
N ALA A 84 -3.51 20.12 11.03
CA ALA A 84 -4.58 19.31 10.47
C ALA A 84 -4.11 17.86 10.30
N ALA A 85 -5.04 16.94 10.47
CA ALA A 85 -4.78 15.53 10.31
C ALA A 85 -5.28 15.04 8.95
N VAL A 86 -4.49 14.18 8.35
CA VAL A 86 -4.87 13.33 7.23
C VAL A 86 -4.89 11.91 7.74
N SER A 87 -5.95 11.17 7.51
CA SER A 87 -5.98 9.76 7.87
C SER A 87 -6.60 8.90 6.77
N VAL A 88 -6.10 7.67 6.69
CA VAL A 88 -6.70 6.61 5.89
C VAL A 88 -6.85 5.39 6.78
N THR A 89 -8.09 4.91 6.87
CA THR A 89 -8.43 3.69 7.60
C THR A 89 -8.93 2.64 6.61
N ILE A 90 -8.30 1.47 6.61
CA ILE A 90 -8.67 0.33 5.77
C ILE A 90 -9.18 -0.77 6.68
N VAL A 91 -10.36 -1.30 6.37
CA VAL A 91 -10.91 -2.49 7.00
C VAL A 91 -10.87 -3.64 6.01
N ALA A 92 -10.15 -4.69 6.38
CA ALA A 92 -10.06 -5.93 5.63
C ALA A 92 -10.43 -7.12 6.52
N ALA A 93 -10.89 -8.21 5.94
CA ALA A 93 -11.18 -9.43 6.67
C ALA A 93 -10.81 -10.68 5.85
N ASP A 94 -10.42 -11.72 6.55
CA ASP A 94 -10.38 -13.09 6.05
C ASP A 94 -11.57 -13.89 6.58
N GLU A 95 -11.43 -15.19 6.68
CA GLU A 95 -12.49 -16.09 7.17
C GLU A 95 -12.67 -16.04 8.69
N GLU A 96 -11.62 -15.67 9.43
CA GLU A 96 -11.59 -15.73 10.89
C GLU A 96 -11.48 -14.34 11.54
N LYS A 97 -10.75 -13.43 10.92
CA LYS A 97 -10.32 -12.18 11.52
C LYS A 97 -10.67 -10.95 10.67
N GLN A 98 -10.91 -9.86 11.38
CA GLN A 98 -11.03 -8.54 10.79
C GLN A 98 -9.84 -7.67 11.22
N TYR A 99 -9.25 -6.99 10.26
CA TYR A 99 -8.09 -6.13 10.41
C TYR A 99 -8.49 -4.68 10.12
N THR A 100 -8.27 -3.80 11.09
CA THR A 100 -8.47 -2.36 10.92
C THR A 100 -7.14 -1.67 10.97
N ILE A 101 -6.67 -1.18 9.84
CA ILE A 101 -5.39 -0.50 9.65
C ILE A 101 -5.67 0.99 9.54
N CYS A 102 -5.09 1.80 10.41
CA CYS A 102 -5.22 3.26 10.38
C CYS A 102 -3.86 3.91 10.28
N ARG A 103 -3.66 4.69 9.22
CA ARG A 103 -2.45 5.51 9.04
C ARG A 103 -2.84 6.98 9.06
N LYS A 104 -2.16 7.74 9.92
CA LYS A 104 -2.44 9.14 10.16
C LYS A 104 -1.16 9.96 10.03
N THR A 105 -1.25 11.09 9.32
CA THR A 105 -0.19 12.10 9.27
C THR A 105 -0.76 13.43 9.75
N ILE A 106 -0.09 14.09 10.65
CA ILE A 106 -0.42 15.44 11.10
C ILE A 106 0.47 16.41 10.34
N TYR A 107 -0.16 17.42 9.73
CA TYR A 107 0.49 18.49 9.02
C TYR A 107 0.41 19.79 9.81
N SER A 108 1.47 20.57 9.78
CA SER A 108 1.51 21.96 10.28
C SER A 108 1.65 22.90 9.10
N ARG A 109 0.89 24.00 9.09
CA ARG A 109 0.94 24.98 8.02
C ARG A 109 2.24 25.78 8.04
N ASN A 110 2.83 26.00 6.87
CA ASN A 110 3.92 26.96 6.66
C ASN A 110 3.31 28.30 6.25
N TYR A 111 3.22 29.25 7.18
CA TYR A 111 2.70 30.57 6.89
C TYR A 111 3.84 31.50 6.43
N PRO A 112 3.65 32.43 5.46
CA PRO A 112 2.41 32.74 4.71
C PRO A 112 2.16 31.85 3.49
N GLN A 113 2.98 30.86 3.24
CA GLN A 113 2.90 30.00 2.07
C GLN A 113 1.69 29.05 2.16
N MET A 114 1.14 28.68 1.01
CA MET A 114 0.07 27.66 0.89
C MET A 114 0.67 26.25 0.85
N THR A 115 1.61 25.97 1.75
CA THR A 115 2.25 24.67 1.91
C THR A 115 2.15 24.20 3.35
N CYS A 116 2.32 22.91 3.57
CA CYS A 116 2.39 22.33 4.89
C CYS A 116 3.58 21.38 4.99
N ARG A 117 4.05 21.18 6.22
CA ARG A 117 5.09 20.20 6.54
C ARG A 117 4.52 19.10 7.41
N GLU A 118 5.03 17.92 7.23
CA GLU A 118 4.72 16.79 8.10
C GLU A 118 5.24 17.05 9.52
N PHE A 119 4.35 16.92 10.49
CA PHE A 119 4.68 17.10 11.91
C PHE A 119 4.82 15.76 12.61
N GLN A 120 3.91 14.83 12.37
CA GLN A 120 3.90 13.51 13.00
C GLN A 120 3.24 12.49 12.09
N LYS A 121 3.80 11.27 12.06
CA LYS A 121 3.20 10.09 11.41
C LYS A 121 2.89 9.05 12.48
N LYS A 122 1.77 8.37 12.31
CA LYS A 122 1.39 7.24 13.16
C LYS A 122 0.72 6.17 12.30
N VAL A 123 1.03 4.93 12.59
CA VAL A 123 0.31 3.76 12.06
C VAL A 123 -0.19 2.94 13.24
N SER A 124 -1.40 2.42 13.14
CA SER A 124 -1.98 1.52 14.13
C SER A 124 -2.78 0.44 13.45
N MET A 125 -2.88 -0.71 14.10
CA MET A 125 -3.63 -1.86 13.60
C MET A 125 -4.35 -2.53 14.73
N LYS A 126 -5.63 -2.85 14.48
CA LYS A 126 -6.48 -3.64 15.39
C LYS A 126 -6.93 -4.90 14.68
N ILE A 127 -6.92 -5.98 15.42
CA ILE A 127 -7.37 -7.30 14.95
C ILE A 127 -8.53 -7.73 15.84
N ALA A 128 -9.68 -8.00 15.22
CA ALA A 128 -10.86 -8.54 15.89
C ALA A 128 -11.16 -9.95 15.35
N ASP A 129 -11.52 -10.85 16.22
CA ASP A 129 -12.00 -12.17 15.84
C ASP A 129 -13.46 -12.05 15.35
N LEU A 130 -13.79 -12.63 14.18
CA LEU A 130 -15.15 -12.57 13.64
C LEU A 130 -16.15 -13.42 14.46
N GLN A 131 -15.68 -14.40 15.22
CA GLN A 131 -16.52 -15.21 16.13
C GLN A 131 -16.69 -14.55 17.51
N ALA A 132 -15.76 -13.67 17.90
CA ALA A 132 -15.77 -12.93 19.15
C ALA A 132 -15.43 -11.43 18.92
N PRO A 133 -16.35 -10.65 18.28
CA PRO A 133 -16.06 -9.27 17.85
C PRO A 133 -15.68 -8.31 18.97
N ASP A 134 -16.06 -8.61 20.21
CA ASP A 134 -15.73 -7.83 21.40
C ASP A 134 -14.26 -7.98 21.82
N VAL A 135 -13.58 -9.03 21.33
CA VAL A 135 -12.16 -9.26 21.60
C VAL A 135 -11.33 -8.57 20.52
N VAL A 136 -10.90 -7.36 20.81
CA VAL A 136 -10.04 -6.58 19.91
C VAL A 136 -8.64 -6.54 20.47
N THR A 137 -7.68 -7.02 19.68
CA THR A 137 -6.24 -6.95 19.99
C THR A 137 -5.62 -5.79 19.21
N GLU A 138 -4.95 -4.88 19.91
CA GLU A 138 -4.14 -3.84 19.28
C GLU A 138 -2.72 -4.35 19.05
N VAL A 139 -2.23 -4.20 17.82
CA VAL A 139 -0.88 -4.62 17.43
C VAL A 139 0.11 -3.58 17.91
N ASP A 140 1.24 -4.00 18.50
CA ASP A 140 2.34 -3.10 18.89
C ASP A 140 2.80 -2.27 17.68
N GLU A 141 2.94 -0.96 17.87
CA GLU A 141 3.27 0.00 16.80
C GLU A 141 4.53 -0.41 16.01
N ARG A 142 5.49 -1.04 16.66
CA ARG A 142 6.75 -1.52 16.06
C ARG A 142 6.54 -2.73 15.14
N GLN A 143 5.46 -3.49 15.33
CA GLN A 143 5.15 -4.70 14.59
C GLN A 143 4.12 -4.45 13.48
N VAL A 144 3.40 -3.33 13.50
CA VAL A 144 2.31 -3.05 12.55
C VAL A 144 2.79 -3.16 11.11
N GLU A 145 3.93 -2.55 10.77
CA GLU A 145 4.46 -2.57 9.39
C GLU A 145 4.83 -4.00 8.95
N TYR A 146 5.36 -4.81 9.86
CA TYR A 146 5.67 -6.21 9.59
C TYR A 146 4.39 -7.01 9.32
N VAL A 147 3.38 -6.89 10.19
CA VAL A 147 2.09 -7.60 10.03
C VAL A 147 1.37 -7.16 8.75
N ILE A 148 1.39 -5.86 8.43
CA ILE A 148 0.82 -5.36 7.16
C ILE A 148 1.54 -6.01 5.98
N ASN A 149 2.87 -6.10 6.00
CA ASN A 149 3.63 -6.68 4.90
C ASN A 149 3.43 -8.20 4.76
N GLU A 150 3.14 -8.92 5.86
CA GLU A 150 2.74 -10.33 5.78
C GLU A 150 1.36 -10.51 5.14
N LEU A 151 0.38 -9.67 5.51
CA LEU A 151 -0.98 -9.74 4.98
C LEU A 151 -1.07 -9.21 3.54
N PHE A 152 -0.34 -8.15 3.25
CA PHE A 152 -0.32 -7.42 1.97
C PHE A 152 1.12 -7.15 1.55
N PRO A 153 1.83 -8.13 0.99
CA PRO A 153 3.23 -7.98 0.61
C PRO A 153 3.45 -6.81 -0.35
N ARG A 154 4.34 -5.88 0.00
CA ARG A 154 4.59 -4.64 -0.75
C ARG A 154 5.06 -4.89 -2.19
N ASN A 155 5.88 -5.90 -2.40
CA ASN A 155 6.36 -6.32 -3.71
C ASN A 155 5.24 -6.79 -4.66
N LEU A 156 4.08 -7.17 -4.10
CA LEU A 156 2.91 -7.60 -4.85
C LEU A 156 1.90 -6.47 -5.10
N SER A 157 2.09 -5.31 -4.50
CA SER A 157 1.15 -4.18 -4.59
C SER A 157 0.83 -3.77 -6.02
N HIS A 158 1.78 -3.92 -6.94
CA HIS A 158 1.60 -3.63 -8.36
C HIS A 158 0.56 -4.52 -9.05
N TYR A 159 0.25 -5.69 -8.47
CA TYR A 159 -0.68 -6.68 -9.05
C TYR A 159 -2.11 -6.52 -8.57
N PHE A 160 -2.33 -5.89 -7.43
CA PHE A 160 -3.67 -5.67 -6.90
C PHE A 160 -4.06 -4.19 -6.76
N LEU A 161 -3.11 -3.25 -6.86
CA LEU A 161 -3.38 -1.81 -6.90
C LEU A 161 -3.00 -1.25 -8.26
N PHE A 162 -3.81 -1.53 -9.29
CA PHE A 162 -3.58 -1.04 -10.63
C PHE A 162 -3.96 0.44 -10.76
N ASP A 163 -3.11 1.20 -11.42
CA ASP A 163 -3.46 2.50 -11.98
C ASP A 163 -3.81 2.29 -13.47
N GLY A 164 -5.06 2.50 -13.85
CA GLY A 164 -5.55 2.22 -15.20
C GLY A 164 -4.84 3.00 -16.32
N GLU A 165 -4.10 4.05 -15.98
CA GLU A 165 -3.31 4.83 -16.95
C GLU A 165 -2.00 4.13 -17.35
N ARG A 166 -1.60 3.07 -16.65
CA ARG A 166 -0.35 2.32 -16.93
C ARG A 166 -0.49 1.14 -17.88
N TRP A 167 -1.70 0.82 -18.34
CA TRP A 167 -1.88 -0.30 -19.28
C TRP A 167 -1.19 -0.08 -20.64
N SER A 168 -0.97 1.16 -21.05
CA SER A 168 -0.30 1.48 -22.31
C SER A 168 1.21 1.23 -22.30
N ASP A 169 1.85 1.23 -21.14
CA ASP A 169 3.31 1.14 -21.04
C ASP A 169 3.79 -0.29 -20.71
N VAL A 170 2.86 -1.17 -20.34
CA VAL A 170 3.19 -2.57 -20.05
C VAL A 170 3.11 -3.37 -21.35
N THR A 171 4.24 -3.46 -22.06
CA THR A 171 4.37 -4.40 -23.17
C THR A 171 4.07 -5.81 -22.67
N VAL A 172 3.41 -6.62 -23.50
CA VAL A 172 2.97 -7.99 -23.17
C VAL A 172 4.10 -8.86 -22.59
N ASN A 173 5.35 -8.59 -22.97
CA ASN A 173 6.53 -9.27 -22.46
C ASN A 173 6.90 -8.87 -21.03
N GLY A 174 6.81 -7.57 -20.67
CA GLY A 174 7.07 -7.09 -19.30
C GLY A 174 6.05 -7.61 -18.29
N VAL A 175 4.78 -7.79 -18.67
CA VAL A 175 3.75 -8.38 -17.79
C VAL A 175 4.06 -9.83 -17.46
N ARG A 176 4.51 -10.61 -18.46
CA ARG A 176 4.84 -12.05 -18.27
C ARG A 176 6.03 -12.24 -17.32
N GLU A 177 7.09 -11.45 -17.47
CA GLU A 177 8.25 -11.53 -16.59
C GLU A 177 7.91 -11.09 -15.16
N ASN A 178 7.20 -9.99 -15.01
CA ASN A 178 6.77 -9.49 -13.72
C ASN A 178 5.82 -10.46 -13.00
N ILE A 179 4.85 -11.07 -13.70
CA ILE A 179 3.97 -12.11 -13.12
C ILE A 179 4.79 -13.33 -12.69
N LYS A 180 5.74 -13.77 -13.51
CA LYS A 180 6.60 -14.90 -13.17
C LYS A 180 7.43 -14.62 -11.92
N GLU A 181 8.07 -13.47 -11.82
CA GLU A 181 8.84 -13.07 -10.63
C GLU A 181 7.96 -13.00 -9.39
N SER A 182 6.73 -12.54 -9.53
CA SER A 182 5.77 -12.45 -8.42
C SER A 182 5.28 -13.80 -7.96
N VAL A 183 4.97 -14.70 -8.89
CA VAL A 183 4.62 -16.09 -8.55
C VAL A 183 5.81 -16.77 -7.86
N HIS A 184 7.04 -16.55 -8.32
CA HIS A 184 8.23 -17.08 -7.68
C HIS A 184 8.45 -16.50 -6.27
N SER A 185 8.17 -15.21 -6.07
CA SER A 185 8.25 -14.58 -4.76
C SER A 185 7.17 -15.10 -3.79
N LEU A 186 5.91 -15.20 -4.27
CA LEU A 186 4.78 -15.74 -3.50
C LEU A 186 4.95 -17.19 -3.07
N THR A 187 5.51 -18.01 -3.96
CA THR A 187 5.69 -19.43 -3.72
C THR A 187 6.99 -19.76 -3.00
N GLY A 188 7.81 -18.75 -2.66
CA GLY A 188 9.14 -18.94 -2.08
C GLY A 188 10.16 -19.54 -3.06
N LEU A 189 9.80 -19.74 -4.33
CA LEU A 189 10.68 -20.32 -5.35
C LEU A 189 11.92 -19.46 -5.62
N SER A 190 11.87 -18.16 -5.34
CA SER A 190 13.05 -17.28 -5.43
C SER A 190 14.19 -17.72 -4.52
N SER A 191 13.88 -18.20 -3.31
CA SER A 191 14.88 -18.74 -2.38
C SER A 191 15.51 -20.05 -2.90
N TYR A 192 14.68 -20.93 -3.51
CA TYR A 192 15.19 -22.15 -4.14
C TYR A 192 16.04 -21.86 -5.38
N GLN A 193 15.70 -20.86 -6.18
CA GLN A 193 16.52 -20.44 -7.33
C GLN A 193 17.87 -19.87 -6.89
N ALA A 194 17.88 -19.03 -5.85
CA ALA A 194 19.13 -18.51 -5.28
C ALA A 194 20.00 -19.65 -4.74
N ALA A 195 19.42 -20.62 -4.05
CA ALA A 195 20.13 -21.81 -3.57
C ALA A 195 20.68 -22.67 -4.73
N LEU A 196 19.92 -22.86 -5.81
CA LEU A 196 20.36 -23.58 -6.99
C LEU A 196 21.52 -22.88 -7.71
N LEU A 197 21.49 -21.55 -7.82
CA LEU A 197 22.61 -20.79 -8.38
C LEU A 197 23.85 -20.94 -7.52
N HIS A 198 23.72 -20.81 -6.22
CA HIS A 198 24.82 -20.98 -5.28
C HIS A 198 25.45 -22.40 -5.37
N LEU A 199 24.60 -23.42 -5.44
CA LEU A 199 25.08 -24.80 -5.61
C LEU A 199 25.78 -25.02 -6.93
N LYS A 200 25.34 -24.43 -8.04
CA LYS A 200 26.02 -24.48 -9.33
C LYS A 200 27.39 -23.82 -9.27
N ASP A 201 27.50 -22.68 -8.62
CA ASP A 201 28.79 -22.01 -8.45
C ASP A 201 29.73 -22.85 -7.58
N CYS A 202 29.24 -23.44 -6.48
CA CYS A 202 30.06 -24.35 -5.67
C CYS A 202 30.55 -25.59 -6.49
N LEU A 203 29.71 -26.16 -7.35
CA LEU A 203 30.08 -27.30 -8.19
C LEU A 203 31.12 -26.94 -9.25
N LEU A 204 31.12 -25.72 -9.77
CA LEU A 204 32.15 -25.24 -10.69
C LEU A 204 33.54 -25.19 -10.03
N TYR A 205 33.59 -24.85 -8.74
CA TYR A 205 34.85 -24.83 -7.97
C TYR A 205 35.33 -26.22 -7.54
N THR A 206 34.42 -27.21 -7.46
CA THR A 206 34.75 -28.59 -7.06
C THR A 206 34.99 -29.55 -8.25
N SER A 207 34.75 -29.09 -9.48
CA SER A 207 35.10 -29.88 -10.67
C SER A 207 36.61 -29.95 -10.82
N PRO A 208 37.19 -31.16 -10.95
CA PRO A 208 38.64 -31.32 -11.14
C PRO A 208 39.09 -30.56 -12.39
N SER A 209 40.16 -29.81 -12.24
CA SER A 209 40.76 -29.08 -13.38
C SER A 209 41.15 -30.07 -14.47
N PRO A 210 40.97 -29.73 -15.76
CA PRO A 210 41.47 -30.59 -16.88
C PRO A 210 42.94 -30.88 -16.81
N ARG A 211 43.69 -30.27 -15.89
CA ARG A 211 45.14 -30.53 -15.66
C ARG A 211 45.41 -31.66 -14.69
N ASP A 212 44.43 -32.15 -13.95
CA ASP A 212 44.60 -33.22 -12.94
C ASP A 212 44.35 -34.62 -13.53
N THR A 213 44.10 -34.73 -14.84
CA THR A 213 43.94 -35.99 -15.56
C THR A 213 45.13 -36.28 -16.48
N ARG A 214 46.36 -36.30 -15.88
CA ARG A 214 47.52 -36.88 -16.51
C ARG A 214 48.20 -37.83 -15.57
#